data_48085095f9639f79e6b70600a0dcf3f0
#
_entry.id   48085095f9639f79e6b70600a0dcf3f0
#
_cell.length_a   1.000
_cell.length_b   1.000
_cell.length_c   1.000
_cell.angle_alpha   90.00
_cell.angle_beta   90.00
_cell.angle_gamma   90.00
#
_symmetry.space_group_name_H-M   'P 1'
#
loop_
_entity.id
_entity.type
_entity.pdbx_description
1 polymer ?
#
loop_
_entity_poly.entity_id
_entity_poly.type
_entity_poly.pdbx_seq_one_letter_code
_entity_poly.pdbx_strand_id
1 'polypeptide(L)'
;MTVEVANRFWGTLDLRARRVALSATFLVGALALYAVLRAMLLTTASRGPIGCLGLDIVTFAAAAVFVGIRHDEVPSLLRPLLRGIAAVVLVQVALDGAALTYAPAYMTSGEPGAFFFGGSAIGVVSGLLALWRPSFAVPLLFHYVAFRHQLNRISGVPVSETDYLSMLDIGEFVVLGSLATVFATRPRNAARLLPAWADGAALRNSACALIWAWAVGAHLGNYFVSGWTKVQAGGGDPLFWLLHNPTQTSILIGLERGDNPLGAWPWLVQLSWNAIVTGGVVLNFFVLGIQLAAPLAILRRRLLMAFTVLFDLFHIAVYMTLGALFLFWIAVNVLIYLSAKRISDKALTPAMQAVTLLSILTAHFFFYTSHLGWLDGAKLASPSVVADTRDGRRVPVPSVFFGMLSYSIAQTAMYVPDDNFPMRLGGNTYNPTEWKDAQSCGPQMIHHQSTGVTLDTVETMIRQTDAAMRRRPFVKDADLYYIYPHHMVANPLVFEPFNALTMNDIVRYHYVVDSV
;
A
#
# COMPACT_ATOMS: atom_id res chain seq x y z
N MET A 1 -38.70 -6.66 7.76
CA MET A 1 -39.06 -6.25 9.14
C MET A 1 -40.12 -5.16 9.01
N THR A 2 -41.35 -5.39 9.52
CA THR A 2 -42.43 -4.40 9.41
C THR A 2 -42.12 -3.16 10.25
N VAL A 3 -42.64 -1.99 9.86
CA VAL A 3 -42.42 -0.70 10.55
C VAL A 3 -42.85 -0.80 12.03
N GLU A 4 -43.83 -1.62 12.34
CA GLU A 4 -44.32 -1.82 13.68
C GLU A 4 -43.36 -2.60 14.59
N VAL A 5 -42.65 -3.61 14.07
CA VAL A 5 -41.58 -4.34 14.78
C VAL A 5 -40.38 -3.42 15.05
N ALA A 6 -40.02 -2.59 14.06
CA ALA A 6 -38.95 -1.60 14.23
C ALA A 6 -39.31 -0.58 15.32
N ASN A 7 -40.54 -0.05 15.34
CA ASN A 7 -40.98 0.93 16.34
C ASN A 7 -41.01 0.33 17.74
N ARG A 8 -41.42 -0.94 17.91
CA ARG A 8 -41.36 -1.63 19.22
C ARG A 8 -39.91 -1.80 19.70
N PHE A 9 -39.01 -2.22 18.82
CA PHE A 9 -37.57 -2.37 19.15
C PHE A 9 -36.96 -1.05 19.62
N TRP A 10 -37.17 0.06 18.87
CA TRP A 10 -36.67 1.36 19.27
C TRP A 10 -37.30 1.88 20.56
N GLY A 11 -38.56 1.53 20.83
CA GLY A 11 -39.27 1.94 22.06
C GLY A 11 -38.68 1.38 23.35
N THR A 12 -38.02 0.23 23.31
CA THR A 12 -37.43 -0.43 24.49
C THR A 12 -36.05 0.10 24.88
N LEU A 13 -35.37 0.81 23.98
CA LEU A 13 -34.01 1.35 24.21
C LEU A 13 -34.07 2.79 24.77
N ASP A 14 -33.14 3.13 25.63
CA ASP A 14 -32.90 4.53 26.00
C ASP A 14 -32.34 5.35 24.81
N LEU A 15 -32.35 6.66 24.90
CA LEU A 15 -31.94 7.55 23.81
C LEU A 15 -30.47 7.36 23.42
N ARG A 16 -29.62 7.00 24.39
CA ARG A 16 -28.18 6.75 24.14
C ARG A 16 -28.00 5.44 23.36
N ALA A 17 -28.68 4.38 23.78
CA ALA A 17 -28.63 3.09 23.09
C ALA A 17 -29.19 3.19 21.66
N ARG A 18 -30.31 3.93 21.46
CA ARG A 18 -30.88 4.21 20.13
C ARG A 18 -29.85 4.92 19.22
N ARG A 19 -29.13 5.91 19.74
CA ARG A 19 -28.11 6.64 18.96
C ARG A 19 -26.95 5.70 18.56
N VAL A 20 -26.44 4.90 19.48
CA VAL A 20 -25.37 3.92 19.20
C VAL A 20 -25.82 2.91 18.15
N ALA A 21 -27.00 2.35 18.29
CA ALA A 21 -27.55 1.37 17.33
C ALA A 21 -27.74 1.99 15.94
N LEU A 22 -28.28 3.21 15.85
CA LEU A 22 -28.43 3.90 14.57
C LEU A 22 -27.06 4.26 13.96
N SER A 23 -26.07 4.66 14.77
CA SER A 23 -24.70 4.89 14.29
C SER A 23 -24.04 3.62 13.78
N ALA A 24 -24.29 2.47 14.42
CA ALA A 24 -23.83 1.17 13.93
C ALA A 24 -24.49 0.79 12.59
N THR A 25 -25.77 1.14 12.40
CA THR A 25 -26.44 0.97 11.10
C THR A 25 -25.75 1.78 9.99
N PHE A 26 -25.32 3.01 10.28
CA PHE A 26 -24.54 3.81 9.34
C PHE A 26 -23.19 3.17 9.04
N LEU A 27 -22.51 2.60 10.02
CA LEU A 27 -21.25 1.88 9.81
C LEU A 27 -21.45 0.67 8.90
N VAL A 28 -22.46 -0.17 9.18
CA VAL A 28 -22.78 -1.34 8.33
C VAL A 28 -23.18 -0.90 6.92
N GLY A 29 -23.97 0.17 6.80
CA GLY A 29 -24.31 0.77 5.51
C GLY A 29 -23.10 1.28 4.74
N ALA A 30 -22.12 1.88 5.44
CA ALA A 30 -20.87 2.33 4.84
C ALA A 30 -20.01 1.16 4.34
N LEU A 31 -19.92 0.06 5.10
CA LEU A 31 -19.23 -1.16 4.69
C LEU A 31 -19.90 -1.82 3.47
N ALA A 32 -21.23 -1.90 3.48
CA ALA A 32 -22.00 -2.44 2.36
C ALA A 32 -21.82 -1.57 1.10
N LEU A 33 -21.89 -0.25 1.23
CA LEU A 33 -21.69 0.70 0.13
C LEU A 33 -20.27 0.56 -0.46
N TYR A 34 -19.26 0.51 0.40
CA TYR A 34 -17.87 0.27 -0.02
C TYR A 34 -17.77 -1.06 -0.79
N ALA A 35 -18.24 -2.16 -0.22
CA ALA A 35 -18.13 -3.50 -0.83
C ALA A 35 -18.80 -3.57 -2.21
N VAL A 36 -20.02 -3.00 -2.33
CA VAL A 36 -20.75 -2.98 -3.60
C VAL A 36 -20.03 -2.14 -4.65
N LEU A 37 -19.61 -0.92 -4.29
CA LEU A 37 -18.93 -0.03 -5.23
C LEU A 37 -17.56 -0.56 -5.62
N ARG A 38 -16.83 -1.18 -4.68
CA ARG A 38 -15.55 -1.85 -4.96
C ARG A 38 -15.74 -3.03 -5.93
N ALA A 39 -16.75 -3.87 -5.73
CA ALA A 39 -17.06 -4.97 -6.64
C ALA A 39 -17.44 -4.46 -8.05
N MET A 40 -18.25 -3.39 -8.14
CA MET A 40 -18.57 -2.74 -9.41
C MET A 40 -17.33 -2.16 -10.10
N LEU A 41 -16.46 -1.50 -9.36
CA LEU A 41 -15.20 -0.96 -9.85
C LEU A 41 -14.31 -2.06 -10.46
N LEU A 42 -14.06 -3.14 -9.71
CA LEU A 42 -13.22 -4.25 -10.17
C LEU A 42 -13.84 -4.97 -11.36
N THR A 43 -15.17 -5.16 -11.37
CA THR A 43 -15.88 -5.74 -12.52
C THR A 43 -15.77 -4.86 -13.76
N THR A 44 -15.86 -3.53 -13.61
CA THR A 44 -15.69 -2.60 -14.73
C THR A 44 -14.23 -2.59 -15.20
N ALA A 45 -13.29 -2.56 -14.26
CA ALA A 45 -11.87 -2.63 -14.57
C ALA A 45 -11.49 -3.91 -15.33
N SER A 46 -12.14 -5.04 -15.05
CA SER A 46 -11.90 -6.28 -15.80
C SER A 46 -12.35 -6.22 -17.27
N ARG A 47 -13.23 -5.29 -17.65
CA ARG A 47 -13.71 -5.11 -19.03
C ARG A 47 -12.74 -4.35 -19.94
N GLY A 48 -11.73 -3.70 -19.39
CA GLY A 48 -10.66 -3.04 -20.14
C GLY A 48 -10.52 -1.55 -19.91
N PRO A 49 -9.53 -0.93 -20.57
CA PRO A 49 -9.16 0.47 -20.33
C PRO A 49 -10.28 1.47 -20.63
N ILE A 50 -11.04 1.28 -21.71
CA ILE A 50 -12.15 2.18 -22.07
C ILE A 50 -13.27 2.14 -21.04
N GLY A 51 -13.57 0.94 -20.47
CA GLY A 51 -14.52 0.82 -19.37
C GLY A 51 -14.08 1.60 -18.14
N CYS A 52 -12.79 1.58 -17.84
CA CYS A 52 -12.20 2.37 -16.73
C CYS A 52 -12.30 3.87 -16.99
N LEU A 53 -11.96 4.34 -18.20
CA LEU A 53 -12.10 5.76 -18.56
C LEU A 53 -13.56 6.22 -18.45
N GLY A 54 -14.51 5.40 -18.92
CA GLY A 54 -15.95 5.67 -18.77
C GLY A 54 -16.34 5.78 -17.28
N LEU A 55 -15.81 4.92 -16.43
CA LEU A 55 -16.04 4.96 -14.98
C LEU A 55 -15.47 6.24 -14.35
N ASP A 56 -14.27 6.68 -14.76
CA ASP A 56 -13.68 7.94 -14.29
C ASP A 56 -14.57 9.13 -14.62
N ILE A 57 -15.08 9.20 -15.85
CA ILE A 57 -15.99 10.27 -16.30
C ILE A 57 -17.30 10.24 -15.48
N VAL A 58 -17.91 9.07 -15.32
CA VAL A 58 -19.20 8.92 -14.60
C VAL A 58 -19.04 9.27 -13.12
N THR A 59 -17.97 8.79 -12.47
CA THR A 59 -17.73 9.09 -11.05
C THR A 59 -17.37 10.55 -10.82
N PHE A 60 -16.64 11.17 -11.75
CA PHE A 60 -16.37 12.61 -11.71
C PHE A 60 -17.66 13.42 -11.83
N ALA A 61 -18.53 13.08 -12.80
CA ALA A 61 -19.83 13.72 -12.95
C ALA A 61 -20.73 13.52 -11.72
N ALA A 62 -20.77 12.29 -11.16
CA ALA A 62 -21.49 12.00 -9.93
C ALA A 62 -20.96 12.82 -8.74
N ALA A 63 -19.64 12.96 -8.59
CA ALA A 63 -19.03 13.77 -7.54
C ALA A 63 -19.44 15.25 -7.64
N ALA A 64 -19.63 15.78 -8.86
CA ALA A 64 -20.10 17.14 -9.09
C ALA A 64 -21.53 17.36 -8.56
N VAL A 65 -22.40 16.35 -8.56
CA VAL A 65 -23.74 16.42 -7.97
C VAL A 65 -23.67 16.61 -6.44
N PHE A 66 -22.65 16.03 -5.80
CA PHE A 66 -22.41 16.13 -4.36
C PHE A 66 -21.44 17.26 -3.97
N VAL A 67 -21.09 18.13 -4.91
CA VAL A 67 -20.12 19.23 -4.71
C VAL A 67 -20.49 20.15 -3.55
N GLY A 68 -21.77 20.25 -3.21
CA GLY A 68 -22.25 21.03 -2.08
C GLY A 68 -21.79 20.52 -0.70
N ILE A 69 -21.26 19.29 -0.58
CA ILE A 69 -20.69 18.79 0.69
C ILE A 69 -19.31 19.38 0.88
N ARG A 70 -19.09 20.00 2.04
CA ARG A 70 -17.83 20.66 2.40
C ARG A 70 -17.10 19.88 3.49
N HIS A 71 -15.77 20.05 3.56
CA HIS A 71 -14.97 19.43 4.63
C HIS A 71 -15.38 19.86 6.05
N ASP A 72 -15.89 21.07 6.21
CA ASP A 72 -16.36 21.57 7.52
C ASP A 72 -17.64 20.87 8.01
N GLU A 73 -18.42 20.29 7.11
CA GLU A 73 -19.58 19.45 7.45
C GLU A 73 -19.19 18.05 7.96
N VAL A 74 -17.99 17.59 7.61
CA VAL A 74 -17.45 16.33 8.13
C VAL A 74 -16.84 16.56 9.51
N PRO A 75 -17.07 15.70 10.51
CA PRO A 75 -16.45 15.80 11.83
C PRO A 75 -14.92 15.90 11.77
N SER A 76 -14.36 16.72 12.67
CA SER A 76 -12.93 17.11 12.66
C SER A 76 -11.98 15.92 12.71
N LEU A 77 -12.39 14.80 13.33
CA LEU A 77 -11.57 13.59 13.46
C LEU A 77 -11.31 12.88 12.11
N LEU A 78 -12.25 12.96 11.14
CA LEU A 78 -12.08 12.32 9.83
C LEU A 78 -11.36 13.20 8.81
N ARG A 79 -11.33 14.51 9.00
CA ARG A 79 -10.75 15.45 8.02
C ARG A 79 -9.29 15.17 7.67
N PRO A 80 -8.39 14.80 8.63
CA PRO A 80 -7.01 14.42 8.28
C PRO A 80 -6.95 13.22 7.34
N LEU A 81 -7.74 12.17 7.61
CA LEU A 81 -7.80 10.99 6.74
C LEU A 81 -8.31 11.36 5.34
N LEU A 82 -9.44 12.08 5.25
CA LEU A 82 -10.04 12.48 3.96
C LEU A 82 -9.09 13.32 3.10
N ARG A 83 -8.53 14.39 3.67
CA ARG A 83 -7.64 15.28 2.93
C ARG A 83 -6.27 14.68 2.69
N GLY A 84 -5.74 13.99 3.69
CA GLY A 84 -4.40 13.41 3.61
C GLY A 84 -4.33 12.26 2.62
N ILE A 85 -5.28 11.33 2.63
CA ILE A 85 -5.34 10.25 1.64
C ILE A 85 -5.53 10.82 0.23
N ALA A 86 -6.43 11.80 0.07
CA ALA A 86 -6.61 12.46 -1.23
C ALA A 86 -5.33 13.15 -1.70
N ALA A 87 -4.58 13.81 -0.82
CA ALA A 87 -3.31 14.46 -1.16
C ALA A 87 -2.23 13.43 -1.56
N VAL A 88 -2.09 12.34 -0.80
CA VAL A 88 -1.13 11.27 -1.09
C VAL A 88 -1.44 10.61 -2.43
N VAL A 89 -2.71 10.26 -2.67
CA VAL A 89 -3.13 9.61 -3.94
C VAL A 89 -3.02 10.58 -5.11
N LEU A 90 -3.33 11.88 -4.93
CA LEU A 90 -3.11 12.91 -5.96
C LEU A 90 -1.64 12.96 -6.39
N VAL A 91 -0.71 13.01 -5.43
CA VAL A 91 0.73 13.01 -5.73
C VAL A 91 1.11 11.73 -6.48
N GLN A 92 0.63 10.58 -6.02
CA GLN A 92 0.91 9.31 -6.67
C GLN A 92 0.38 9.26 -8.11
N VAL A 93 -0.88 9.65 -8.35
CA VAL A 93 -1.46 9.68 -9.71
C VAL A 93 -0.70 10.64 -10.63
N ALA A 94 -0.23 11.78 -10.10
CA ALA A 94 0.57 12.72 -10.88
C ALA A 94 1.95 12.11 -11.25
N LEU A 95 2.59 11.41 -10.31
CA LEU A 95 3.88 10.76 -10.55
C LEU A 95 3.74 9.53 -11.44
N ASP A 96 2.66 8.73 -11.30
CA ASP A 96 2.34 7.63 -12.20
C ASP A 96 2.13 8.15 -13.63
N GLY A 97 1.39 9.24 -13.80
CA GLY A 97 1.21 9.91 -15.09
C GLY A 97 2.53 10.36 -15.71
N ALA A 98 3.44 10.91 -14.90
CA ALA A 98 4.79 11.25 -15.34
C ALA A 98 5.60 10.00 -15.72
N ALA A 99 5.57 8.95 -14.91
CA ALA A 99 6.27 7.70 -15.14
C ALA A 99 5.78 6.96 -16.40
N LEU A 100 4.50 7.06 -16.76
CA LEU A 100 3.96 6.52 -18.02
C LEU A 100 4.66 7.06 -19.25
N THR A 101 5.27 8.24 -19.17
CA THR A 101 6.03 8.79 -20.30
C THR A 101 7.26 7.94 -20.65
N TYR A 102 7.68 7.05 -19.74
CA TYR A 102 8.77 6.08 -19.91
C TYR A 102 8.26 4.65 -20.13
N ALA A 103 6.95 4.45 -20.08
CA ALA A 103 6.35 3.14 -20.28
C ALA A 103 6.40 2.69 -21.75
N PRO A 104 6.34 1.37 -21.99
CA PRO A 104 6.27 0.81 -23.31
C PRO A 104 5.09 1.31 -24.16
N ALA A 105 5.27 1.32 -25.50
CA ALA A 105 4.25 1.86 -26.41
C ALA A 105 2.89 1.13 -26.31
N TYR A 106 2.86 -0.17 -26.00
CA TYR A 106 1.61 -0.92 -25.83
C TYR A 106 0.79 -0.44 -24.62
N MET A 107 1.41 0.22 -23.65
CA MET A 107 0.72 0.82 -22.51
C MET A 107 0.27 2.26 -22.81
N THR A 108 0.97 2.96 -23.71
CA THR A 108 0.81 4.41 -23.90
C THR A 108 0.12 4.78 -25.21
N SER A 109 -0.31 3.80 -26.01
CA SER A 109 -1.03 4.01 -27.27
C SER A 109 -2.41 3.33 -27.26
N GLY A 110 -3.27 3.74 -28.20
CA GLY A 110 -4.62 3.17 -28.34
C GLY A 110 -5.49 3.35 -27.09
N GLU A 111 -6.29 2.33 -26.79
CA GLU A 111 -7.19 2.32 -25.63
C GLU A 111 -6.45 2.41 -24.29
N PRO A 112 -5.34 1.67 -24.06
CA PRO A 112 -4.55 1.85 -22.86
C PRO A 112 -4.05 3.28 -22.68
N GLY A 113 -3.49 3.88 -23.72
CA GLY A 113 -3.01 5.27 -23.67
C GLY A 113 -4.13 6.26 -23.36
N ALA A 114 -5.29 6.10 -23.96
CA ALA A 114 -6.45 6.95 -23.68
C ALA A 114 -6.86 6.89 -22.19
N PHE A 115 -6.88 5.69 -21.59
CA PHE A 115 -7.19 5.52 -20.17
C PHE A 115 -6.07 6.05 -19.28
N PHE A 116 -4.82 5.62 -19.49
CA PHE A 116 -3.72 5.98 -18.60
C PHE A 116 -3.46 7.49 -18.56
N PHE A 117 -3.49 8.19 -19.71
CA PHE A 117 -3.29 9.64 -19.74
C PHE A 117 -4.59 10.41 -19.45
N GLY A 118 -5.69 10.05 -20.12
CA GLY A 118 -6.98 10.73 -19.95
C GLY A 118 -7.56 10.54 -18.55
N GLY A 119 -7.54 9.29 -18.06
CA GLY A 119 -7.97 8.96 -16.71
C GLY A 119 -7.09 9.61 -15.65
N SER A 120 -5.74 9.60 -15.82
CA SER A 120 -4.83 10.29 -14.89
C SER A 120 -5.05 11.79 -14.84
N ALA A 121 -5.37 12.42 -15.97
CA ALA A 121 -5.77 13.85 -15.99
C ALA A 121 -7.04 14.09 -15.18
N ILE A 122 -8.07 13.24 -15.34
CA ILE A 122 -9.30 13.29 -14.53
C ILE A 122 -8.95 13.04 -13.04
N GLY A 123 -8.08 12.07 -12.75
CA GLY A 123 -7.60 11.76 -11.41
C GLY A 123 -6.91 12.95 -10.74
N VAL A 124 -6.00 13.62 -11.44
CA VAL A 124 -5.30 14.81 -10.94
C VAL A 124 -6.29 15.96 -10.68
N VAL A 125 -7.20 16.25 -11.61
CA VAL A 125 -8.23 17.29 -11.41
C VAL A 125 -9.12 16.92 -10.22
N SER A 126 -9.54 15.66 -10.11
CA SER A 126 -10.32 15.16 -8.98
C SER A 126 -9.58 15.33 -7.67
N GLY A 127 -8.30 15.00 -7.62
CA GLY A 127 -7.45 15.15 -6.43
C GLY A 127 -7.31 16.59 -5.98
N LEU A 128 -7.06 17.51 -6.92
CA LEU A 128 -7.03 18.96 -6.63
C LEU A 128 -8.37 19.43 -6.07
N LEU A 129 -9.48 19.05 -6.66
CA LEU A 129 -10.82 19.40 -6.20
C LEU A 129 -11.14 18.74 -4.84
N ALA A 130 -10.66 17.53 -4.58
CA ALA A 130 -10.88 16.80 -3.32
C ALA A 130 -10.30 17.53 -2.10
N LEU A 131 -9.27 18.35 -2.27
CA LEU A 131 -8.71 19.16 -1.18
C LEU A 131 -9.72 20.20 -0.64
N TRP A 132 -10.71 20.61 -1.45
CA TRP A 132 -11.79 21.54 -1.04
C TRP A 132 -13.14 20.84 -0.86
N ARG A 133 -13.44 19.82 -1.67
CA ARG A 133 -14.72 19.12 -1.73
C ARG A 133 -14.52 17.62 -1.64
N PRO A 134 -14.84 16.98 -0.50
CA PRO A 134 -14.54 15.56 -0.27
C PRO A 134 -15.20 14.61 -1.27
N SER A 135 -16.26 15.02 -1.97
CA SER A 135 -16.89 14.19 -2.99
C SER A 135 -15.95 13.83 -4.14
N PHE A 136 -15.02 14.71 -4.51
CA PHE A 136 -14.06 14.44 -5.59
C PHE A 136 -12.95 13.46 -5.18
N ALA A 137 -12.84 13.06 -3.90
CA ALA A 137 -11.97 11.96 -3.51
C ALA A 137 -12.47 10.61 -4.06
N VAL A 138 -13.78 10.45 -4.35
CA VAL A 138 -14.32 9.21 -4.93
C VAL A 138 -13.72 8.93 -6.31
N PRO A 139 -13.84 9.81 -7.33
CA PRO A 139 -13.25 9.56 -8.64
C PRO A 139 -11.72 9.44 -8.59
N LEU A 140 -11.04 10.17 -7.72
CA LEU A 140 -9.59 10.04 -7.53
C LEU A 140 -9.20 8.63 -7.09
N LEU A 141 -9.83 8.11 -6.03
CA LEU A 141 -9.52 6.79 -5.47
C LEU A 141 -9.93 5.68 -6.46
N PHE A 142 -11.08 5.80 -7.10
CA PHE A 142 -11.56 4.84 -8.09
C PHE A 142 -10.64 4.79 -9.30
N HIS A 143 -10.21 5.95 -9.81
CA HIS A 143 -9.21 6.01 -10.87
C HIS A 143 -7.94 5.27 -10.47
N TYR A 144 -7.40 5.54 -9.29
CA TYR A 144 -6.14 4.94 -8.87
C TYR A 144 -6.23 3.41 -8.74
N VAL A 145 -7.32 2.89 -8.19
CA VAL A 145 -7.57 1.43 -8.15
C VAL A 145 -7.70 0.85 -9.56
N ALA A 146 -8.47 1.48 -10.44
CA ALA A 146 -8.60 1.05 -11.83
C ALA A 146 -7.28 1.11 -12.58
N PHE A 147 -6.48 2.17 -12.35
CA PHE A 147 -5.14 2.35 -12.91
C PHE A 147 -4.23 1.18 -12.56
N ARG A 148 -4.12 0.84 -11.27
CA ARG A 148 -3.28 -0.27 -10.79
C ARG A 148 -3.78 -1.61 -11.31
N HIS A 149 -5.09 -1.83 -11.38
CA HIS A 149 -5.67 -3.05 -11.94
C HIS A 149 -5.34 -3.20 -13.44
N GLN A 150 -5.49 -2.13 -14.23
CA GLN A 150 -5.16 -2.15 -15.65
C GLN A 150 -3.66 -2.30 -15.90
N LEU A 151 -2.84 -1.69 -15.06
CA LEU A 151 -1.39 -1.83 -15.13
C LEU A 151 -0.98 -3.30 -14.98
N ASN A 152 -1.49 -4.00 -13.97
CA ASN A 152 -1.29 -5.44 -13.78
C ASN A 152 -1.71 -6.27 -15.02
N ARG A 153 -2.85 -5.91 -15.59
CA ARG A 153 -3.45 -6.67 -16.70
C ARG A 153 -2.70 -6.48 -18.01
N ILE A 154 -2.22 -5.27 -18.29
CA ILE A 154 -1.63 -4.89 -19.59
C ILE A 154 -0.13 -5.12 -19.61
N SER A 155 0.56 -4.97 -18.49
CA SER A 155 2.02 -5.10 -18.44
C SER A 155 2.50 -6.52 -18.66
N GLY A 156 1.66 -7.53 -18.44
CA GLY A 156 2.07 -8.94 -18.44
C GLY A 156 3.05 -9.31 -17.33
N VAL A 157 3.41 -8.35 -16.48
CA VAL A 157 4.32 -8.50 -15.35
C VAL A 157 3.54 -8.25 -14.06
N PRO A 158 3.67 -9.09 -13.04
CA PRO A 158 2.99 -8.84 -11.76
C PRO A 158 3.40 -7.48 -11.18
N VAL A 159 2.44 -6.59 -11.05
CA VAL A 159 2.60 -5.29 -10.38
C VAL A 159 2.04 -5.44 -8.98
N SER A 160 2.69 -6.23 -8.14
CA SER A 160 2.22 -6.51 -6.80
C SER A 160 2.81 -5.53 -5.80
N GLU A 161 2.30 -4.31 -5.76
CA GLU A 161 2.48 -3.46 -4.59
C GLU A 161 1.26 -3.63 -3.70
N THR A 162 1.49 -4.04 -2.48
CA THR A 162 0.42 -4.41 -1.54
C THR A 162 0.18 -3.36 -0.47
N ASP A 163 1.16 -2.50 -0.23
CA ASP A 163 1.09 -1.48 0.82
C ASP A 163 0.08 -0.36 0.52
N TYR A 164 -0.10 0.02 -0.76
CA TYR A 164 -1.10 1.02 -1.14
C TYR A 164 -2.54 0.51 -1.07
N LEU A 165 -2.78 -0.80 -1.25
CA LEU A 165 -4.14 -1.36 -1.27
C LEU A 165 -4.87 -1.10 0.05
N SER A 166 -4.21 -1.33 1.19
CA SER A 166 -4.79 -1.05 2.50
C SER A 166 -5.17 0.43 2.67
N MET A 167 -4.33 1.36 2.20
CA MET A 167 -4.63 2.79 2.24
C MET A 167 -5.84 3.14 1.36
N LEU A 168 -5.93 2.55 0.17
CA LEU A 168 -7.04 2.81 -0.76
C LEU A 168 -8.36 2.29 -0.21
N ASP A 169 -8.38 1.07 0.34
CA ASP A 169 -9.57 0.48 0.94
C ASP A 169 -10.08 1.34 2.11
N ILE A 170 -9.17 1.77 2.99
CA ILE A 170 -9.49 2.70 4.09
C ILE A 170 -10.00 4.04 3.53
N GLY A 171 -9.34 4.57 2.51
CA GLY A 171 -9.71 5.83 1.88
C GLY A 171 -11.10 5.80 1.26
N GLU A 172 -11.40 4.79 0.43
CA GLU A 172 -12.71 4.60 -0.19
C GLU A 172 -13.80 4.46 0.86
N PHE A 173 -13.58 3.59 1.85
CA PHE A 173 -14.53 3.39 2.94
C PHE A 173 -14.82 4.66 3.73
N VAL A 174 -13.78 5.40 4.13
CA VAL A 174 -13.90 6.66 4.88
C VAL A 174 -14.61 7.73 4.06
N VAL A 175 -14.27 7.88 2.80
CA VAL A 175 -14.89 8.86 1.90
C VAL A 175 -16.37 8.53 1.70
N LEU A 176 -16.69 7.31 1.27
CA LEU A 176 -18.06 6.88 0.98
C LEU A 176 -18.94 6.94 2.24
N GLY A 177 -18.45 6.41 3.36
CA GLY A 177 -19.16 6.43 4.63
C GLY A 177 -19.41 7.85 5.16
N SER A 178 -18.41 8.74 5.06
CA SER A 178 -18.54 10.13 5.46
C SER A 178 -19.57 10.88 4.60
N LEU A 179 -19.48 10.74 3.28
CA LEU A 179 -20.40 11.41 2.36
C LEU A 179 -21.83 10.95 2.55
N ALA A 180 -22.06 9.63 2.67
CA ALA A 180 -23.39 9.06 2.94
C ALA A 180 -23.96 9.57 4.28
N THR A 181 -23.12 9.59 5.33
CA THR A 181 -23.52 10.07 6.65
C THR A 181 -23.85 11.56 6.63
N VAL A 182 -22.99 12.40 6.03
CA VAL A 182 -23.25 13.84 5.92
C VAL A 182 -24.53 14.10 5.11
N PHE A 183 -24.68 13.41 3.99
CA PHE A 183 -25.89 13.53 3.15
C PHE A 183 -27.16 13.21 3.91
N ALA A 184 -27.20 12.04 4.57
CA ALA A 184 -28.40 11.59 5.30
C ALA A 184 -28.75 12.48 6.50
N THR A 185 -27.73 13.09 7.14
CA THR A 185 -27.90 13.89 8.37
C THR A 185 -28.06 15.39 8.12
N ARG A 186 -28.05 15.86 6.86
CA ARG A 186 -28.43 17.26 6.53
C ARG A 186 -29.89 17.54 6.88
N PRO A 187 -30.26 18.73 7.34
CA PRO A 187 -31.62 19.02 7.85
C PRO A 187 -32.75 18.58 6.92
N ARG A 188 -32.62 18.87 5.60
CA ARG A 188 -33.61 18.46 4.60
C ARG A 188 -33.78 16.95 4.47
N ASN A 189 -32.68 16.22 4.54
CA ASN A 189 -32.67 14.77 4.34
C ASN A 189 -32.97 14.04 5.65
N ALA A 190 -32.49 14.57 6.77
CA ALA A 190 -32.76 14.06 8.11
C ALA A 190 -34.27 13.95 8.38
N ALA A 191 -35.03 15.00 8.04
CA ALA A 191 -36.47 15.01 8.20
C ALA A 191 -37.21 13.89 7.39
N ARG A 192 -36.57 13.36 6.34
CA ARG A 192 -37.13 12.30 5.50
C ARG A 192 -36.58 10.92 5.77
N LEU A 193 -35.31 10.84 6.15
CA LEU A 193 -34.55 9.58 6.23
C LEU A 193 -34.35 9.09 7.67
N LEU A 194 -34.43 9.98 8.66
CA LEU A 194 -34.14 9.64 10.05
C LEU A 194 -35.43 9.57 10.89
N PRO A 195 -35.43 8.76 11.95
CA PRO A 195 -36.53 8.79 12.94
C PRO A 195 -36.64 10.17 13.59
N ALA A 196 -37.87 10.57 13.92
CA ALA A 196 -38.16 11.91 14.49
C ALA A 196 -37.38 12.23 15.79
N TRP A 197 -36.97 11.22 16.55
CA TRP A 197 -36.17 11.36 17.78
C TRP A 197 -34.68 11.59 17.51
N ALA A 198 -34.20 11.42 16.26
CA ALA A 198 -32.78 11.46 15.93
C ALA A 198 -32.31 12.91 15.68
N ASP A 199 -31.38 13.38 16.49
CA ASP A 199 -30.63 14.60 16.22
C ASP A 199 -29.57 14.32 15.12
N GLY A 200 -29.76 14.92 13.94
CA GLY A 200 -28.89 14.69 12.79
C GLY A 200 -27.44 15.10 13.03
N ALA A 201 -27.16 16.16 13.81
CA ALA A 201 -25.81 16.59 14.10
C ALA A 201 -25.09 15.63 15.06
N ALA A 202 -25.78 15.22 16.14
CA ALA A 202 -25.24 14.26 17.09
C ALA A 202 -25.04 12.88 16.46
N LEU A 203 -25.96 12.45 15.58
CA LEU A 203 -25.84 11.21 14.84
C LEU A 203 -24.67 11.23 13.86
N ARG A 204 -24.47 12.35 13.14
CA ARG A 204 -23.31 12.53 12.24
C ARG A 204 -22.00 12.34 12.98
N ASN A 205 -21.86 12.99 14.13
CA ASN A 205 -20.65 12.87 14.94
C ASN A 205 -20.41 11.45 15.43
N SER A 206 -21.45 10.76 15.92
CA SER A 206 -21.30 9.39 16.43
C SER A 206 -21.09 8.35 15.32
N ALA A 207 -21.78 8.46 14.19
CA ALA A 207 -21.59 7.56 13.05
C ALA A 207 -20.19 7.74 12.43
N CYS A 208 -19.76 8.97 12.19
CA CYS A 208 -18.41 9.26 11.70
C CYS A 208 -17.31 8.82 12.68
N ALA A 209 -17.59 8.84 14.00
CA ALA A 209 -16.66 8.30 14.99
C ALA A 209 -16.51 6.77 14.88
N LEU A 210 -17.59 6.03 14.58
CA LEU A 210 -17.52 4.58 14.34
C LEU A 210 -16.85 4.25 13.00
N ILE A 211 -17.08 5.05 11.95
CA ILE A 211 -16.38 4.93 10.66
C ILE A 211 -14.86 5.13 10.86
N TRP A 212 -14.47 6.16 11.60
CA TRP A 212 -13.08 6.39 11.96
C TRP A 212 -12.49 5.23 12.77
N ALA A 213 -13.23 4.74 13.78
CA ALA A 213 -12.81 3.62 14.61
C ALA A 213 -12.56 2.35 13.79
N TRP A 214 -13.44 2.07 12.81
CA TRP A 214 -13.25 0.95 11.89
C TRP A 214 -12.02 1.13 11.01
N ALA A 215 -11.82 2.31 10.41
CA ALA A 215 -10.66 2.63 9.58
C ALA A 215 -9.33 2.48 10.34
N VAL A 216 -9.28 2.99 11.58
CA VAL A 216 -8.12 2.82 12.47
C VAL A 216 -7.88 1.35 12.79
N GLY A 217 -8.95 0.60 13.10
CA GLY A 217 -8.86 -0.83 13.37
C GLY A 217 -8.36 -1.62 12.18
N ALA A 218 -8.84 -1.32 10.97
CA ALA A 218 -8.36 -1.95 9.73
C ALA A 218 -6.87 -1.72 9.50
N HIS A 219 -6.38 -0.51 9.79
CA HIS A 219 -4.95 -0.21 9.69
C HIS A 219 -4.12 -0.94 10.74
N LEU A 220 -4.53 -0.90 12.00
CA LEU A 220 -3.88 -1.64 13.11
C LEU A 220 -3.94 -3.16 12.88
N GLY A 221 -4.97 -3.64 12.20
CA GLY A 221 -5.16 -5.04 11.80
C GLY A 221 -4.02 -5.56 10.93
N ASN A 222 -3.46 -4.74 10.05
CA ASN A 222 -2.30 -5.12 9.24
C ASN A 222 -1.08 -5.47 10.11
N TYR A 223 -0.81 -4.68 11.15
CA TYR A 223 0.29 -4.98 12.08
C TYR A 223 0.00 -6.22 12.91
N PHE A 224 -1.21 -6.32 13.47
CA PHE A 224 -1.61 -7.46 14.28
C PHE A 224 -1.54 -8.77 13.49
N VAL A 225 -2.11 -8.80 12.27
CA VAL A 225 -2.08 -9.98 11.40
C VAL A 225 -0.66 -10.34 10.99
N SER A 226 0.19 -9.35 10.68
CA SER A 226 1.61 -9.58 10.39
C SER A 226 2.37 -10.16 11.59
N GLY A 227 2.05 -9.72 12.81
CA GLY A 227 2.57 -10.32 14.04
C GLY A 227 2.05 -11.74 14.25
N TRP A 228 0.77 -11.96 14.02
CA TRP A 228 0.15 -13.27 14.14
C TRP A 228 0.71 -14.28 13.12
N THR A 229 0.93 -13.88 11.87
CA THR A 229 1.58 -14.73 10.85
C THR A 229 3.01 -15.13 11.24
N LYS A 230 3.74 -14.25 11.94
CA LYS A 230 5.07 -14.60 12.49
C LYS A 230 5.00 -15.68 13.58
N VAL A 231 3.96 -15.61 14.43
CA VAL A 231 3.70 -16.69 15.42
C VAL A 231 3.37 -18.01 14.72
N GLN A 232 2.63 -17.95 13.61
CA GLN A 232 2.25 -19.14 12.83
C GLN A 232 3.40 -19.70 11.98
N ALA A 233 4.40 -18.88 11.62
CA ALA A 233 5.52 -19.25 10.75
C ALA A 233 6.34 -20.45 11.28
N GLY A 234 6.25 -20.77 12.58
CA GLY A 234 6.95 -21.90 13.20
C GLY A 234 6.33 -23.28 13.01
N GLY A 235 5.17 -23.39 12.35
CA GLY A 235 4.53 -24.70 12.13
C GLY A 235 4.16 -25.45 13.41
N GLY A 236 3.86 -24.73 14.49
CA GLY A 236 3.52 -25.28 15.81
C GLY A 236 4.42 -24.79 16.94
N ASP A 237 5.57 -24.21 16.64
CA ASP A 237 6.41 -23.49 17.61
C ASP A 237 6.13 -21.97 17.52
N PRO A 238 5.39 -21.36 18.46
CA PRO A 238 5.03 -19.96 18.43
C PRO A 238 6.23 -19.01 18.62
N LEU A 239 7.35 -19.50 19.12
CA LEU A 239 8.58 -18.73 19.34
C LEU A 239 9.59 -18.90 18.20
N PHE A 240 9.30 -19.75 17.21
CA PHE A 240 10.24 -20.08 16.16
C PHE A 240 10.75 -18.82 15.43
N TRP A 241 9.83 -17.95 14.96
CA TRP A 241 10.21 -16.71 14.27
C TRP A 241 11.07 -15.82 15.19
N LEU A 242 10.67 -15.68 16.44
CA LEU A 242 11.38 -14.86 17.43
C LEU A 242 12.83 -15.30 17.64
N LEU A 243 13.04 -16.60 17.78
CA LEU A 243 14.34 -17.18 18.17
C LEU A 243 15.25 -17.44 16.95
N HIS A 244 14.67 -17.69 15.78
CA HIS A 244 15.43 -18.19 14.62
C HIS A 244 15.45 -17.25 13.41
N ASN A 245 14.61 -16.19 13.37
CA ASN A 245 14.65 -15.28 12.23
C ASN A 245 15.96 -14.49 12.17
N PRO A 246 16.79 -14.66 11.12
CA PRO A 246 18.07 -13.99 10.99
C PRO A 246 17.88 -12.59 10.38
N THR A 247 17.30 -11.66 11.12
CA THR A 247 16.93 -10.30 10.65
C THR A 247 18.11 -9.55 10.00
N GLN A 248 19.36 -9.89 10.32
CA GLN A 248 20.55 -9.34 9.68
C GLN A 248 20.62 -9.64 8.18
N THR A 249 20.02 -10.72 7.70
CA THR A 249 20.03 -11.05 6.25
C THR A 249 19.26 -10.03 5.42
N SER A 250 18.36 -9.26 6.02
CA SER A 250 17.67 -8.16 5.35
C SER A 250 18.65 -7.08 4.84
N ILE A 251 19.77 -6.87 5.56
CA ILE A 251 20.83 -5.94 5.10
C ILE A 251 21.47 -6.46 3.82
N LEU A 252 21.77 -7.76 3.74
CA LEU A 252 22.38 -8.36 2.55
C LEU A 252 21.45 -8.23 1.34
N ILE A 253 20.16 -8.47 1.52
CA ILE A 253 19.16 -8.33 0.45
C ILE A 253 19.12 -6.91 -0.09
N GLY A 254 19.13 -5.91 0.80
CA GLY A 254 19.15 -4.50 0.41
C GLY A 254 20.45 -4.08 -0.28
N LEU A 255 21.60 -4.63 0.15
CA LEU A 255 22.90 -4.36 -0.48
C LEU A 255 23.00 -4.96 -1.88
N GLU A 256 22.58 -6.22 -2.05
CA GLU A 256 22.60 -6.90 -3.35
C GLU A 256 21.79 -6.16 -4.41
N ARG A 257 20.66 -5.58 -4.01
CA ARG A 257 19.82 -4.80 -4.92
C ARG A 257 20.27 -3.36 -5.13
N GLY A 258 21.23 -2.89 -4.31
CA GLY A 258 21.61 -1.48 -4.28
C GLY A 258 20.54 -0.55 -3.68
N ASP A 259 19.56 -1.12 -2.95
CA ASP A 259 18.46 -0.37 -2.34
C ASP A 259 18.80 0.09 -0.91
N ASN A 260 19.80 -0.52 -0.27
CA ASN A 260 20.15 -0.20 1.11
C ASN A 260 20.68 1.24 1.21
N PRO A 261 20.03 2.13 2.00
CA PRO A 261 20.45 3.52 2.13
C PRO A 261 21.87 3.67 2.70
N LEU A 262 22.34 2.70 3.49
CA LEU A 262 23.68 2.69 4.09
C LEU A 262 24.74 2.11 3.14
N GLY A 263 24.35 1.54 1.98
CA GLY A 263 25.22 0.79 1.08
C GLY A 263 26.45 1.56 0.58
N ALA A 264 26.37 2.88 0.52
CA ALA A 264 27.50 3.73 0.16
C ALA A 264 28.55 3.88 1.29
N TRP A 265 28.24 3.45 2.52
CA TRP A 265 29.12 3.60 3.70
C TRP A 265 29.38 2.24 4.36
N PRO A 266 30.43 1.49 3.92
CA PRO A 266 30.71 0.14 4.41
C PRO A 266 30.83 0.03 5.94
N TRP A 267 31.36 1.05 6.60
CA TRP A 267 31.48 1.06 8.06
C TRP A 267 30.12 1.13 8.77
N LEU A 268 29.14 1.86 8.22
CA LEU A 268 27.76 1.90 8.75
C LEU A 268 27.04 0.57 8.52
N VAL A 269 27.25 -0.04 7.35
CA VAL A 269 26.74 -1.38 7.06
C VAL A 269 27.28 -2.38 8.06
N GLN A 270 28.60 -2.39 8.29
CA GLN A 270 29.24 -3.30 9.26
C GLN A 270 28.75 -3.05 10.69
N LEU A 271 28.58 -1.78 11.08
CA LEU A 271 28.05 -1.43 12.39
C LEU A 271 26.62 -1.94 12.56
N SER A 272 25.75 -1.73 11.57
CA SER A 272 24.36 -2.18 11.56
C SER A 272 24.28 -3.72 11.60
N TRP A 273 25.10 -4.39 10.80
CA TRP A 273 25.23 -5.84 10.80
C TRP A 273 25.58 -6.38 12.18
N ASN A 274 26.67 -5.88 12.78
CA ASN A 274 27.11 -6.33 14.10
C ASN A 274 26.07 -6.06 15.19
N ALA A 275 25.40 -4.91 15.13
CA ALA A 275 24.35 -4.58 16.09
C ALA A 275 23.15 -5.54 15.97
N ILE A 276 22.71 -5.88 14.75
CA ILE A 276 21.60 -6.80 14.54
C ILE A 276 22.00 -8.25 14.85
N VAL A 277 23.20 -8.70 14.48
CA VAL A 277 23.69 -10.04 14.85
C VAL A 277 23.73 -10.20 16.35
N THR A 278 24.21 -9.19 17.08
CA THR A 278 24.30 -9.24 18.55
C THR A 278 22.94 -9.11 19.22
N GLY A 279 22.07 -8.26 18.70
CA GLY A 279 20.77 -7.93 19.30
C GLY A 279 19.56 -8.55 18.60
N GLY A 280 19.74 -9.48 17.65
CA GLY A 280 18.68 -9.95 16.75
C GLY A 280 17.45 -10.50 17.46
N VAL A 281 17.63 -11.35 18.47
CA VAL A 281 16.51 -11.90 19.25
C VAL A 281 15.74 -10.79 19.99
N VAL A 282 16.45 -9.79 20.55
CA VAL A 282 15.81 -8.64 21.22
C VAL A 282 15.05 -7.78 20.20
N LEU A 283 15.62 -7.58 19.01
CA LEU A 283 14.97 -6.87 17.92
C LEU A 283 13.72 -7.62 17.44
N ASN A 284 13.82 -8.93 17.23
CA ASN A 284 12.70 -9.79 16.87
C ASN A 284 11.59 -9.73 17.92
N PHE A 285 11.95 -9.80 19.20
CA PHE A 285 11.00 -9.63 20.31
C PHE A 285 10.30 -8.28 20.27
N PHE A 286 11.04 -7.20 20.01
CA PHE A 286 10.47 -5.87 19.90
C PHE A 286 9.51 -5.77 18.71
N VAL A 287 9.91 -6.24 17.53
CA VAL A 287 9.07 -6.22 16.30
C VAL A 287 7.80 -7.03 16.51
N LEU A 288 7.92 -8.28 16.98
CA LEU A 288 6.78 -9.14 17.22
C LEU A 288 5.87 -8.56 18.32
N GLY A 289 6.47 -8.07 19.39
CA GLY A 289 5.78 -7.49 20.54
C GLY A 289 4.93 -6.27 20.17
N ILE A 290 5.48 -5.29 19.42
CA ILE A 290 4.71 -4.12 19.02
C ILE A 290 3.59 -4.48 18.03
N GLN A 291 3.80 -5.46 17.15
CA GLN A 291 2.79 -5.89 16.20
C GLN A 291 1.62 -6.60 16.91
N LEU A 292 1.91 -7.55 17.79
CA LEU A 292 0.87 -8.25 18.58
C LEU A 292 0.18 -7.34 19.58
N ALA A 293 0.88 -6.31 20.08
CA ALA A 293 0.31 -5.32 21.00
C ALA A 293 -0.53 -4.22 20.29
N ALA A 294 -0.63 -4.21 18.96
CA ALA A 294 -1.40 -3.23 18.21
C ALA A 294 -2.85 -3.03 18.75
N PRO A 295 -3.58 -4.07 19.22
CA PRO A 295 -4.90 -3.88 19.85
C PRO A 295 -4.88 -3.00 21.10
N LEU A 296 -3.77 -2.89 21.83
CA LEU A 296 -3.67 -2.03 23.01
C LEU A 296 -3.71 -0.54 22.66
N ALA A 297 -3.40 -0.19 21.42
CA ALA A 297 -3.43 1.20 20.94
C ALA A 297 -4.81 1.85 21.15
N ILE A 298 -5.90 1.06 21.09
CA ILE A 298 -7.27 1.57 21.23
C ILE A 298 -7.66 1.98 22.66
N LEU A 299 -6.90 1.58 23.66
CA LEU A 299 -7.28 1.81 25.06
C LEU A 299 -7.24 3.30 25.44
N ARG A 300 -6.29 4.05 24.87
CA ARG A 300 -6.13 5.48 25.16
C ARG A 300 -5.59 6.20 23.92
N ARG A 301 -6.04 7.45 23.71
CA ARG A 301 -5.55 8.31 22.64
C ARG A 301 -4.01 8.41 22.60
N ARG A 302 -3.37 8.58 23.77
CA ARG A 302 -1.90 8.68 23.85
C ARG A 302 -1.21 7.40 23.42
N LEU A 303 -1.79 6.23 23.75
CA LEU A 303 -1.28 4.94 23.27
C LEU A 303 -1.42 4.84 21.75
N LEU A 304 -2.58 5.19 21.18
CA LEU A 304 -2.75 5.19 19.74
C LEU A 304 -1.69 6.06 19.05
N MET A 305 -1.47 7.29 19.54
CA MET A 305 -0.44 8.17 19.01
C MET A 305 0.99 7.60 19.16
N ALA A 306 1.29 6.94 20.29
CA ALA A 306 2.58 6.31 20.51
C ALA A 306 2.80 5.12 19.56
N PHE A 307 1.77 4.28 19.36
CA PHE A 307 1.85 3.13 18.43
C PHE A 307 2.07 3.58 16.99
N THR A 308 1.38 4.64 16.51
CA THR A 308 1.62 5.15 15.15
C THR A 308 3.07 5.61 14.96
N VAL A 309 3.66 6.29 15.96
CA VAL A 309 5.09 6.67 15.91
C VAL A 309 6.01 5.46 15.95
N LEU A 310 5.72 4.46 16.81
CA LEU A 310 6.51 3.23 16.88
C LEU A 310 6.48 2.45 15.56
N PHE A 311 5.32 2.39 14.89
CA PHE A 311 5.20 1.76 13.59
C PHE A 311 5.95 2.52 12.49
N ASP A 312 5.97 3.86 12.53
CA ASP A 312 6.79 4.64 11.60
C ASP A 312 8.29 4.42 11.82
N LEU A 313 8.73 4.38 13.07
CA LEU A 313 10.12 4.02 13.40
C LEU A 313 10.47 2.61 12.94
N PHE A 314 9.54 1.66 13.06
CA PHE A 314 9.70 0.32 12.53
C PHE A 314 9.86 0.33 11.00
N HIS A 315 9.02 1.05 10.27
CA HIS A 315 9.14 1.17 8.80
C HIS A 315 10.43 1.87 8.37
N ILE A 316 10.87 2.89 9.10
CA ILE A 316 12.18 3.52 8.87
C ILE A 316 13.32 2.52 9.08
N ALA A 317 13.24 1.69 10.14
CA ALA A 317 14.25 0.65 10.38
C ALA A 317 14.28 -0.39 9.25
N VAL A 318 13.12 -0.82 8.74
CA VAL A 318 13.02 -1.71 7.57
C VAL A 318 13.64 -1.04 6.33
N TYR A 319 13.37 0.23 6.08
CA TYR A 319 14.00 0.97 4.99
C TYR A 319 15.53 1.01 5.15
N MET A 320 16.04 1.31 6.34
CA MET A 320 17.48 1.40 6.60
C MET A 320 18.20 0.05 6.49
N THR A 321 17.50 -1.07 6.64
CA THR A 321 18.07 -2.42 6.52
C THR A 321 17.85 -3.03 5.14
N LEU A 322 16.59 -3.08 4.69
CA LEU A 322 16.16 -3.78 3.47
C LEU A 322 16.08 -2.87 2.23
N GLY A 323 16.07 -1.55 2.42
CA GLY A 323 15.78 -0.60 1.34
C GLY A 323 14.30 -0.50 0.96
N ALA A 324 13.40 -1.15 1.71
CA ALA A 324 11.97 -1.15 1.44
C ALA A 324 11.25 -0.03 2.19
N LEU A 325 10.73 0.96 1.46
CA LEU A 325 10.03 2.11 2.02
C LEU A 325 8.52 1.90 2.00
N PHE A 326 7.91 1.69 3.16
CA PHE A 326 6.45 1.53 3.33
C PHE A 326 5.75 2.90 3.41
N LEU A 327 5.91 3.72 2.36
CA LEU A 327 5.48 5.12 2.34
C LEU A 327 3.99 5.31 2.65
N PHE A 328 3.14 4.46 2.07
CA PHE A 328 1.68 4.57 2.28
C PHE A 328 1.26 4.20 3.70
N TRP A 329 1.94 3.24 4.32
CA TRP A 329 1.69 2.89 5.72
C TRP A 329 2.14 4.00 6.66
N ILE A 330 3.32 4.58 6.42
CA ILE A 330 3.81 5.77 7.15
C ILE A 330 2.80 6.91 6.99
N ALA A 331 2.33 7.18 5.78
CA ALA A 331 1.33 8.21 5.55
C ALA A 331 0.04 7.98 6.36
N VAL A 332 -0.50 6.77 6.37
CA VAL A 332 -1.71 6.44 7.15
C VAL A 332 -1.46 6.57 8.66
N ASN A 333 -0.30 6.13 9.17
CA ASN A 333 0.08 6.33 10.57
C ASN A 333 0.09 7.82 10.95
N VAL A 334 0.73 8.66 10.13
CA VAL A 334 0.75 10.12 10.34
C VAL A 334 -0.67 10.69 10.32
N LEU A 335 -1.53 10.26 9.41
CA LEU A 335 -2.90 10.74 9.32
C LEU A 335 -3.76 10.30 10.51
N ILE A 336 -3.57 9.07 11.02
CA ILE A 336 -4.20 8.59 12.25
C ILE A 336 -3.71 9.40 13.45
N TYR A 337 -2.40 9.65 13.55
CA TYR A 337 -1.83 10.52 14.59
C TYR A 337 -2.48 11.91 14.58
N LEU A 338 -2.55 12.55 13.41
CA LEU A 338 -3.18 13.87 13.25
C LEU A 338 -4.68 13.87 13.57
N SER A 339 -5.38 12.79 13.25
CA SER A 339 -6.77 12.58 13.63
C SER A 339 -6.92 12.43 15.14
N ALA A 340 -6.09 11.59 15.77
CA ALA A 340 -6.10 11.37 17.21
C ALA A 340 -5.80 12.64 18.00
N LYS A 341 -4.95 13.55 17.50
CA LYS A 341 -4.73 14.86 18.12
C LYS A 341 -5.98 15.72 18.23
N ARG A 342 -6.98 15.49 17.39
CA ARG A 342 -8.22 16.29 17.33
C ARG A 342 -9.32 15.78 18.26
N ILE A 343 -9.11 14.66 18.94
CA ILE A 343 -10.05 14.10 19.91
C ILE A 343 -9.53 14.24 21.34
N SER A 344 -10.42 14.37 22.30
CA SER A 344 -10.05 14.33 23.72
C SER A 344 -9.88 12.89 24.20
N ASP A 345 -9.16 12.69 25.33
CA ASP A 345 -9.00 11.34 25.89
C ASP A 345 -10.34 10.69 26.26
N LYS A 346 -11.37 11.49 26.59
CA LYS A 346 -12.73 11.02 26.89
C LYS A 346 -13.55 10.69 25.64
N ALA A 347 -13.07 11.03 24.45
CA ALA A 347 -13.80 10.84 23.20
C ALA A 347 -13.67 9.40 22.64
N LEU A 348 -12.67 8.64 23.08
CA LEU A 348 -12.58 7.19 22.78
C LEU A 348 -13.60 6.44 23.62
N THR A 349 -14.83 6.40 23.12
CA THR A 349 -15.94 5.70 23.81
C THR A 349 -15.76 4.18 23.77
N PRO A 350 -16.37 3.44 24.71
CA PRO A 350 -16.37 1.96 24.65
C PRO A 350 -16.89 1.41 23.32
N ALA A 351 -17.85 2.07 22.68
CA ALA A 351 -18.35 1.68 21.36
C ALA A 351 -17.25 1.82 20.27
N MET A 352 -16.49 2.89 20.27
CA MET A 352 -15.36 3.06 19.34
C MET A 352 -14.27 2.02 19.59
N GLN A 353 -13.94 1.75 20.86
CA GLN A 353 -12.96 0.71 21.22
C GLN A 353 -13.41 -0.68 20.73
N ALA A 354 -14.68 -1.03 20.96
CA ALA A 354 -15.25 -2.29 20.51
C ALA A 354 -15.22 -2.41 18.97
N VAL A 355 -15.61 -1.35 18.26
CA VAL A 355 -15.58 -1.30 16.78
C VAL A 355 -14.15 -1.41 16.26
N THR A 356 -13.19 -0.73 16.88
CA THR A 356 -11.77 -0.82 16.48
C THR A 356 -11.24 -2.23 16.70
N LEU A 357 -11.52 -2.86 17.85
CA LEU A 357 -11.10 -4.23 18.12
C LEU A 357 -11.76 -5.23 17.15
N LEU A 358 -13.05 -5.06 16.89
CA LEU A 358 -13.75 -5.88 15.90
C LEU A 358 -13.11 -5.73 14.52
N SER A 359 -12.79 -4.50 14.12
CA SER A 359 -12.11 -4.23 12.85
C SER A 359 -10.72 -4.85 12.78
N ILE A 360 -9.89 -4.75 13.84
CA ILE A 360 -8.57 -5.42 13.89
C ILE A 360 -8.70 -6.92 13.57
N LEU A 361 -9.75 -7.57 14.11
CA LEU A 361 -9.96 -9.01 13.97
C LEU A 361 -10.65 -9.41 12.65
N THR A 362 -11.44 -8.52 12.06
CA THR A 362 -12.34 -8.89 10.94
C THR A 362 -12.18 -8.05 9.67
N ALA A 363 -11.41 -6.97 9.70
CA ALA A 363 -11.27 -6.11 8.52
C ALA A 363 -10.69 -6.85 7.30
N HIS A 364 -9.88 -7.90 7.51
CA HIS A 364 -9.33 -8.73 6.44
C HIS A 364 -10.38 -9.43 5.57
N PHE A 365 -11.63 -9.52 6.01
CA PHE A 365 -12.73 -10.01 5.18
C PHE A 365 -13.27 -8.97 4.19
N PHE A 366 -12.98 -7.70 4.42
CA PHE A 366 -13.51 -6.57 3.63
C PHE A 366 -12.42 -5.77 2.95
N PHE A 367 -11.27 -5.63 3.59
CA PHE A 367 -10.14 -4.81 3.17
C PHE A 367 -8.92 -5.69 2.95
N TYR A 368 -8.07 -5.26 2.05
CA TYR A 368 -6.76 -5.86 1.90
C TYR A 368 -5.98 -5.78 3.22
N THR A 369 -5.45 -6.91 3.64
CA THR A 369 -4.60 -7.00 4.84
C THR A 369 -3.30 -7.72 4.49
N SER A 370 -2.19 -7.09 4.82
CA SER A 370 -0.87 -7.66 4.58
C SER A 370 -0.53 -8.73 5.62
N HIS A 371 -0.01 -9.86 5.14
CA HIS A 371 0.44 -10.99 5.95
C HIS A 371 1.98 -11.05 5.96
N LEU A 372 2.65 -10.04 6.54
CA LEU A 372 4.10 -9.91 6.50
C LEU A 372 4.79 -10.73 7.61
N GLY A 373 4.62 -12.05 7.55
CA GLY A 373 5.15 -13.01 8.53
C GLY A 373 6.26 -13.91 7.99
N TRP A 374 7.00 -13.47 6.97
CA TRP A 374 8.08 -14.25 6.39
C TRP A 374 9.25 -14.45 7.36
N LEU A 375 10.01 -15.53 7.12
CA LEU A 375 11.34 -15.75 7.67
C LEU A 375 12.37 -15.15 6.72
N ASP A 376 13.29 -14.36 7.24
CA ASP A 376 14.41 -13.86 6.45
C ASP A 376 15.37 -15.03 6.16
N GLY A 377 15.85 -15.15 4.94
CA GLY A 377 16.72 -16.21 4.51
C GLY A 377 17.83 -15.70 3.59
N ALA A 378 18.90 -16.48 3.44
CA ALA A 378 19.93 -16.18 2.45
C ALA A 378 19.35 -16.32 1.04
N LYS A 379 19.75 -15.44 0.14
CA LYS A 379 19.47 -15.60 -1.28
C LYS A 379 20.45 -16.62 -1.86
N LEU A 380 19.93 -17.51 -2.71
CA LEU A 380 20.72 -18.44 -3.50
C LEU A 380 21.03 -17.91 -4.90
N ALA A 381 20.30 -16.90 -5.32
CA ALA A 381 20.52 -16.23 -6.58
C ALA A 381 20.16 -14.75 -6.48
N SER A 382 21.00 -13.91 -7.06
CA SER A 382 20.83 -12.46 -7.10
C SER A 382 20.69 -12.00 -8.54
N PRO A 383 19.48 -11.68 -9.02
CA PRO A 383 19.30 -11.10 -10.33
C PRO A 383 19.64 -9.61 -10.32
N SER A 384 20.29 -9.14 -11.38
CA SER A 384 20.68 -7.75 -11.56
C SER A 384 20.61 -7.36 -13.04
N VAL A 385 20.58 -6.05 -13.31
CA VAL A 385 20.73 -5.52 -14.67
C VAL A 385 22.03 -4.76 -14.76
N VAL A 386 22.81 -5.02 -15.80
CA VAL A 386 24.11 -4.40 -16.07
C VAL A 386 24.09 -3.80 -17.48
N ALA A 387 24.58 -2.57 -17.62
CA ALA A 387 24.75 -1.91 -18.91
C ALA A 387 26.21 -1.98 -19.37
N ASP A 388 26.44 -2.39 -20.64
CA ASP A 388 27.69 -2.17 -21.32
C ASP A 388 27.70 -0.77 -21.91
N THR A 389 28.78 -0.03 -21.69
CA THR A 389 28.95 1.31 -22.19
C THR A 389 29.89 1.35 -23.44
N ARG A 390 29.84 2.43 -24.22
CA ARG A 390 30.67 2.61 -25.41
C ARG A 390 32.17 2.61 -25.12
N ASP A 391 32.56 3.02 -23.92
CA ASP A 391 33.94 3.00 -23.45
C ASP A 391 34.38 1.64 -22.87
N GLY A 392 33.52 0.60 -22.98
CA GLY A 392 33.80 -0.77 -22.58
C GLY A 392 33.62 -1.06 -21.10
N ARG A 393 33.07 -0.15 -20.30
CA ARG A 393 32.75 -0.40 -18.89
C ARG A 393 31.45 -1.19 -18.77
N ARG A 394 31.37 -1.95 -17.69
CA ARG A 394 30.11 -2.55 -17.20
C ARG A 394 29.64 -1.79 -15.97
N VAL A 395 28.41 -1.32 -16.03
CA VAL A 395 27.84 -0.46 -15.00
C VAL A 395 26.52 -1.06 -14.52
N PRO A 396 26.34 -1.29 -13.20
CA PRO A 396 25.08 -1.79 -12.66
C PRO A 396 23.97 -0.75 -12.87
N VAL A 397 22.80 -1.23 -13.28
CA VAL A 397 21.61 -0.41 -13.53
C VAL A 397 20.64 -0.60 -12.38
N PRO A 398 20.12 0.47 -11.78
CA PRO A 398 19.09 0.34 -10.75
C PRO A 398 17.88 -0.41 -11.32
N SER A 399 17.42 -1.46 -10.66
CA SER A 399 16.27 -2.24 -11.13
C SER A 399 15.00 -1.40 -11.26
N VAL A 400 14.83 -0.41 -10.40
CA VAL A 400 13.72 0.54 -10.45
C VAL A 400 13.73 1.40 -11.73
N PHE A 401 14.86 1.54 -12.41
CA PHE A 401 14.96 2.26 -13.68
C PHE A 401 14.04 1.68 -14.77
N PHE A 402 13.91 0.36 -14.84
CA PHE A 402 12.97 -0.30 -15.75
C PHE A 402 11.61 -0.55 -15.09
N GLY A 403 11.55 -0.54 -13.79
CA GLY A 403 10.45 -1.00 -12.98
C GLY A 403 9.73 0.05 -12.16
N MET A 404 9.77 1.34 -12.54
CA MET A 404 9.09 2.39 -11.77
C MET A 404 7.62 2.08 -11.47
N LEU A 405 6.91 1.44 -12.40
CA LEU A 405 5.51 1.08 -12.23
C LEU A 405 5.30 -0.36 -11.75
N SER A 406 6.36 -1.15 -11.53
CA SER A 406 6.26 -2.56 -11.16
C SER A 406 7.19 -2.92 -10.01
N TYR A 407 6.59 -3.35 -8.90
CA TYR A 407 7.31 -3.88 -7.75
C TYR A 407 8.17 -5.10 -8.08
N SER A 408 7.64 -6.04 -8.87
CA SER A 408 8.38 -7.27 -9.25
C SER A 408 9.62 -6.95 -10.06
N ILE A 409 9.53 -5.97 -10.97
CA ILE A 409 10.68 -5.51 -11.76
C ILE A 409 11.69 -4.79 -10.87
N ALA A 410 11.22 -3.89 -10.02
CA ALA A 410 12.08 -3.16 -9.09
C ALA A 410 12.81 -4.08 -8.11
N GLN A 411 12.20 -5.21 -7.74
CA GLN A 411 12.86 -6.26 -6.95
C GLN A 411 13.81 -7.15 -7.76
N THR A 412 13.87 -6.99 -9.09
CA THR A 412 14.58 -7.92 -9.99
C THR A 412 14.13 -9.39 -9.89
N ALA A 413 12.97 -9.65 -9.32
CA ALA A 413 12.43 -10.99 -9.08
C ALA A 413 11.60 -11.50 -10.26
N MET A 414 12.00 -11.21 -11.50
CA MET A 414 11.13 -11.38 -12.67
C MET A 414 11.26 -12.68 -13.39
N TYR A 415 12.46 -13.24 -13.46
CA TYR A 415 12.75 -14.31 -14.39
C TYR A 415 13.69 -15.35 -13.80
N VAL A 416 13.36 -16.62 -14.03
CA VAL A 416 14.21 -17.77 -13.76
C VAL A 416 14.58 -18.38 -15.11
N PRO A 417 15.87 -18.48 -15.46
CA PRO A 417 16.31 -18.88 -16.82
C PRO A 417 15.96 -20.31 -17.21
N ASP A 418 15.85 -21.22 -16.26
CA ASP A 418 15.67 -22.65 -16.52
C ASP A 418 14.91 -23.32 -15.38
N ASP A 419 13.96 -24.20 -15.71
CA ASP A 419 13.22 -25.01 -14.75
C ASP A 419 14.10 -25.96 -13.94
N ASN A 420 15.30 -26.26 -14.42
CA ASN A 420 16.29 -27.08 -13.72
C ASN A 420 17.30 -26.26 -12.90
N PHE A 421 17.21 -24.95 -12.93
CA PHE A 421 18.13 -24.10 -12.19
C PHE A 421 17.68 -23.99 -10.72
N PRO A 422 18.53 -24.35 -9.73
CA PRO A 422 18.16 -24.27 -8.33
C PRO A 422 18.12 -22.79 -7.90
N MET A 423 17.03 -22.10 -8.22
CA MET A 423 16.91 -20.69 -7.89
C MET A 423 15.79 -20.42 -6.94
N ARG A 424 16.15 -19.81 -5.84
CA ARG A 424 15.26 -19.13 -4.94
C ARG A 424 15.45 -17.65 -5.09
N LEU A 425 14.55 -17.01 -5.83
CA LEU A 425 14.51 -15.56 -5.91
C LEU A 425 13.90 -15.00 -4.62
N GLY A 426 14.68 -14.21 -3.91
CA GLY A 426 14.25 -13.60 -2.65
C GLY A 426 14.54 -14.46 -1.43
N GLY A 427 15.24 -13.89 -0.46
CA GLY A 427 15.63 -14.56 0.77
C GLY A 427 14.51 -14.79 1.78
N ASN A 428 13.25 -14.47 1.44
CA ASN A 428 12.13 -14.52 2.37
C ASN A 428 11.22 -15.70 2.06
N THR A 429 10.85 -16.46 3.10
CA THR A 429 9.93 -17.59 2.96
C THR A 429 8.89 -17.60 4.08
N TYR A 430 7.69 -18.09 3.76
CA TYR A 430 6.64 -18.36 4.75
C TYR A 430 6.67 -19.82 5.23
N ASN A 431 7.55 -20.65 4.68
CA ASN A 431 7.64 -22.07 4.98
C ASN A 431 8.88 -22.35 5.83
N PRO A 432 8.74 -22.76 7.11
CA PRO A 432 9.87 -23.05 7.98
C PRO A 432 10.70 -24.26 7.53
N THR A 433 10.13 -25.21 6.81
CA THR A 433 10.87 -26.34 6.22
C THR A 433 11.79 -25.84 5.13
N GLU A 434 11.26 -25.06 4.18
CA GLU A 434 12.07 -24.44 3.14
C GLU A 434 13.17 -23.53 3.72
N TRP A 435 12.86 -22.82 4.80
CA TRP A 435 13.85 -21.98 5.48
C TRP A 435 14.99 -22.82 6.08
N LYS A 436 14.66 -23.96 6.74
CA LYS A 436 15.66 -24.88 7.29
C LYS A 436 16.50 -25.53 6.20
N ASP A 437 15.87 -25.93 5.10
CA ASP A 437 16.55 -26.51 3.94
C ASP A 437 17.51 -25.47 3.31
N ALA A 438 17.09 -24.19 3.26
CA ALA A 438 17.94 -23.09 2.82
C ALA A 438 19.20 -22.91 3.66
N GLN A 439 19.10 -23.15 4.97
CA GLN A 439 20.27 -23.05 5.86
C GLN A 439 21.24 -24.24 5.73
N SER A 440 20.76 -25.38 5.25
CA SER A 440 21.57 -26.61 5.16
C SER A 440 22.38 -26.73 3.85
N CYS A 441 22.22 -25.79 2.89
CA CYS A 441 22.84 -25.86 1.56
C CYS A 441 22.63 -27.23 0.87
N GLY A 442 21.51 -27.88 1.13
CA GLY A 442 21.23 -29.22 0.60
C GLY A 442 20.71 -29.17 -0.84
N PRO A 443 20.95 -30.24 -1.62
CA PRO A 443 20.51 -30.32 -3.03
C PRO A 443 18.99 -30.40 -3.22
N GLN A 444 18.20 -30.44 -2.15
CA GLN A 444 16.74 -30.55 -2.18
C GLN A 444 16.00 -29.22 -2.31
N MET A 445 16.72 -28.14 -2.56
CA MET A 445 16.20 -26.78 -2.53
C MET A 445 15.66 -26.26 -3.86
N ILE A 446 15.36 -27.15 -4.79
CA ILE A 446 14.83 -26.78 -6.11
C ILE A 446 13.31 -26.52 -5.97
N HIS A 447 12.95 -25.35 -5.48
CA HIS A 447 11.57 -24.87 -5.57
C HIS A 447 11.52 -23.66 -6.49
N HIS A 448 10.98 -23.90 -7.68
CA HIS A 448 10.71 -22.85 -8.66
C HIS A 448 9.59 -21.94 -8.16
N GLN A 449 9.90 -20.70 -7.88
CA GLN A 449 8.89 -19.67 -7.91
C GLN A 449 8.76 -19.20 -9.36
N SER A 450 7.93 -19.89 -10.14
CA SER A 450 7.53 -19.40 -11.45
C SER A 450 6.77 -18.09 -11.24
N THR A 451 7.35 -16.99 -11.67
CA THR A 451 6.66 -15.68 -11.70
C THR A 451 5.68 -15.61 -12.86
N GLY A 452 5.64 -16.62 -13.74
CA GLY A 452 4.90 -16.59 -15.00
C GLY A 452 5.50 -15.63 -16.04
N VAL A 453 6.63 -14.99 -15.74
CA VAL A 453 7.31 -14.04 -16.64
C VAL A 453 8.38 -14.78 -17.42
N THR A 454 8.32 -14.70 -18.74
CA THR A 454 9.29 -15.32 -19.65
C THR A 454 10.46 -14.38 -19.94
N LEU A 455 11.60 -14.92 -20.40
CA LEU A 455 12.73 -14.12 -20.87
C LEU A 455 12.32 -13.12 -21.95
N ASP A 456 11.49 -13.54 -22.90
CA ASP A 456 10.97 -12.66 -23.96
C ASP A 456 10.19 -11.47 -23.40
N THR A 457 9.41 -11.68 -22.34
CA THR A 457 8.70 -10.59 -21.64
C THR A 457 9.69 -9.58 -21.04
N VAL A 458 10.74 -10.06 -20.37
CA VAL A 458 11.78 -9.21 -19.76
C VAL A 458 12.55 -8.45 -20.83
N GLU A 459 13.01 -9.13 -21.90
CA GLU A 459 13.71 -8.48 -23.01
C GLU A 459 12.84 -7.42 -23.69
N THR A 460 11.59 -7.76 -23.97
CA THR A 460 10.64 -6.83 -24.60
C THR A 460 10.45 -5.59 -23.75
N MET A 461 10.30 -5.75 -22.44
CA MET A 461 10.13 -4.64 -21.52
C MET A 461 11.38 -3.75 -21.46
N ILE A 462 12.57 -4.33 -21.27
CA ILE A 462 13.84 -3.59 -21.24
C ILE A 462 14.03 -2.82 -22.55
N ARG A 463 13.85 -3.49 -23.69
CA ARG A 463 14.00 -2.90 -25.03
C ARG A 463 13.03 -1.74 -25.27
N GLN A 464 11.77 -1.92 -24.89
CA GLN A 464 10.75 -0.89 -25.10
C GLN A 464 10.93 0.29 -24.14
N THR A 465 11.34 0.05 -22.90
CA THR A 465 11.65 1.11 -21.94
C THR A 465 12.89 1.90 -22.38
N ASP A 466 13.97 1.22 -22.81
CA ASP A 466 15.15 1.88 -23.38
C ASP A 466 14.78 2.72 -24.61
N ALA A 467 13.97 2.20 -25.53
CA ALA A 467 13.51 2.95 -26.70
C ALA A 467 12.64 4.16 -26.31
N ALA A 468 11.83 4.07 -25.27
CA ALA A 468 11.06 5.20 -24.76
C ALA A 468 11.98 6.27 -24.16
N MET A 469 12.97 5.87 -23.40
CA MET A 469 13.95 6.76 -22.77
C MET A 469 14.84 7.47 -23.79
N ARG A 470 15.32 6.76 -24.82
CA ARG A 470 16.16 7.37 -25.91
C ARG A 470 15.43 8.43 -26.71
N ARG A 471 14.10 8.37 -26.81
CA ARG A 471 13.28 9.40 -27.47
C ARG A 471 13.18 10.70 -26.68
N ARG A 472 13.63 10.74 -25.44
CA ARG A 472 13.54 11.88 -24.52
C ARG A 472 14.92 12.20 -23.96
N PRO A 473 15.60 13.23 -24.49
CA PRO A 473 16.96 13.56 -24.10
C PRO A 473 17.13 13.93 -22.61
N PHE A 474 16.04 14.30 -21.92
CA PHE A 474 16.06 14.79 -20.53
C PHE A 474 15.75 13.72 -19.48
N VAL A 475 15.51 12.48 -19.87
CA VAL A 475 14.92 11.46 -18.99
C VAL A 475 15.84 11.05 -17.86
N LYS A 476 17.11 10.85 -18.19
CA LYS A 476 18.10 10.44 -17.20
C LYS A 476 18.52 11.61 -16.31
N ASP A 477 18.58 12.82 -16.90
CA ASP A 477 18.93 14.04 -16.17
C ASP A 477 17.86 14.45 -15.14
N ALA A 478 16.62 14.02 -15.33
CA ALA A 478 15.53 14.29 -14.39
C ALA A 478 15.50 13.32 -13.21
N ASP A 479 16.23 12.20 -13.26
CA ASP A 479 16.34 11.16 -12.23
C ASP A 479 14.99 10.78 -11.58
N LEU A 480 13.91 10.78 -12.38
CA LEU A 480 12.54 10.56 -11.89
C LEU A 480 12.41 9.25 -11.10
N TYR A 481 13.15 8.21 -11.51
CA TYR A 481 13.13 6.92 -10.83
C TYR A 481 13.69 6.97 -9.39
N TYR A 482 14.44 8.00 -9.00
CA TYR A 482 14.86 8.22 -7.62
C TYR A 482 13.82 8.94 -6.77
N ILE A 483 13.03 9.82 -7.38
CA ILE A 483 12.01 10.60 -6.66
C ILE A 483 10.63 9.96 -6.75
N TYR A 484 10.45 8.96 -7.60
CA TYR A 484 9.21 8.24 -7.73
C TYR A 484 8.93 7.45 -6.44
N PRO A 485 7.77 7.63 -5.78
CA PRO A 485 7.45 6.97 -4.53
C PRO A 485 7.17 5.48 -4.77
N HIS A 486 8.24 4.72 -4.85
CA HIS A 486 8.21 3.28 -5.00
C HIS A 486 8.52 2.60 -3.66
N HIS A 487 8.01 1.40 -3.45
CA HIS A 487 8.34 0.58 -2.30
C HIS A 487 9.84 0.26 -2.22
N MET A 488 10.48 0.00 -3.37
CA MET A 488 11.93 -0.13 -3.49
C MET A 488 12.53 1.20 -3.93
N VAL A 489 13.50 1.70 -3.16
CA VAL A 489 14.17 2.98 -3.43
C VAL A 489 15.63 2.71 -3.67
N ALA A 490 16.07 2.85 -4.92
CA ALA A 490 17.47 2.67 -5.25
C ALA A 490 18.34 3.74 -4.56
N ASN A 491 19.51 3.34 -4.06
CA ASN A 491 20.46 4.27 -3.46
C ASN A 491 21.25 5.01 -4.55
N PRO A 492 21.07 6.32 -4.75
CA PRO A 492 21.71 7.07 -5.82
C PRO A 492 23.24 7.06 -5.72
N LEU A 493 23.82 6.93 -4.51
CA LEU A 493 25.27 6.88 -4.32
C LEU A 493 25.88 5.54 -4.75
N VAL A 494 25.12 4.45 -4.64
CA VAL A 494 25.55 3.12 -5.14
C VAL A 494 25.55 3.10 -6.66
N PHE A 495 24.60 3.80 -7.29
CA PHE A 495 24.43 3.84 -8.73
C PHE A 495 25.03 5.11 -9.39
N GLU A 496 25.90 5.82 -8.69
CA GLU A 496 26.60 7.00 -9.26
C GLU A 496 27.21 6.74 -10.65
N PRO A 497 27.90 5.59 -10.91
CA PRO A 497 28.46 5.33 -12.24
C PRO A 497 27.41 5.26 -13.34
N PHE A 498 26.20 4.73 -13.05
CA PHE A 498 25.09 4.72 -13.99
C PHE A 498 24.49 6.12 -14.15
N ASN A 499 24.39 6.89 -13.10
CA ASN A 499 23.81 8.23 -13.11
C ASN A 499 24.68 9.22 -13.91
N ALA A 500 25.98 8.99 -13.96
CA ALA A 500 26.89 9.79 -14.77
C ALA A 500 26.80 9.54 -16.28
N LEU A 501 26.11 8.47 -16.73
CA LEU A 501 25.95 8.12 -18.14
C LEU A 501 24.77 8.88 -18.77
N THR A 502 24.83 9.06 -20.07
CA THR A 502 23.66 9.39 -20.90
C THR A 502 23.11 8.11 -21.55
N MET A 503 21.87 8.15 -22.07
CA MET A 503 21.33 7.01 -22.81
C MET A 503 22.16 6.67 -24.05
N ASN A 504 22.90 7.63 -24.63
CA ASN A 504 23.77 7.41 -25.78
C ASN A 504 25.07 6.66 -25.43
N ASP A 505 25.47 6.66 -24.17
CA ASP A 505 26.66 5.93 -23.71
C ASP A 505 26.39 4.45 -23.55
N ILE A 506 25.12 4.04 -23.45
CA ILE A 506 24.71 2.67 -23.23
C ILE A 506 24.55 1.96 -24.57
N VAL A 507 25.25 0.84 -24.75
CA VAL A 507 25.25 0.02 -25.96
C VAL A 507 24.24 -1.13 -25.84
N ARG A 508 24.21 -1.81 -24.69
CA ARG A 508 23.31 -2.94 -24.42
C ARG A 508 23.15 -3.17 -22.93
N TYR A 509 22.12 -3.94 -22.58
CA TYR A 509 21.88 -4.40 -21.22
C TYR A 509 22.06 -5.92 -21.12
N HIS A 510 22.46 -6.35 -19.95
CA HIS A 510 22.50 -7.77 -19.57
C HIS A 510 21.62 -7.96 -18.34
N TYR A 511 20.74 -8.91 -18.41
CA TYR A 511 20.08 -9.45 -17.21
C TYR A 511 20.98 -10.58 -16.70
N VAL A 512 21.60 -10.35 -15.56
CA VAL A 512 22.58 -11.23 -14.95
C VAL A 512 21.93 -11.89 -13.74
N VAL A 513 22.10 -13.18 -13.61
CA VAL A 513 21.68 -13.92 -12.43
C VAL A 513 22.90 -14.60 -11.85
N ASP A 514 23.36 -14.08 -10.73
CA ASP A 514 24.45 -14.67 -9.96
C ASP A 514 23.86 -15.71 -9.02
N SER A 515 24.32 -16.96 -9.12
CA SER A 515 23.97 -18.06 -8.23
C SER A 515 25.15 -18.39 -7.33
N VAL A 516 24.87 -18.67 -6.06
CA VAL A 516 25.87 -19.14 -5.08
C VAL A 516 25.96 -20.65 -5.14
#